data_8f84c1efd3af3b3ac85c07e24d187f12
#
_entry.id   8f84c1efd3af3b3ac85c07e24d187f12
#
_cell.length_a   1.000
_cell.length_b   1.000
_cell.length_c   1.000
_cell.angle_alpha   90.00
_cell.angle_beta   90.00
_cell.angle_gamma   90.00
#
_symmetry.space_group_name_H-M   'P 1'
#
loop_
_entity.id
_entity.type
_entity.pdbx_description
1 polymer ?
#
loop_
_entity_poly.entity_id
_entity_poly.type
_entity_poly.pdbx_seq_one_letter_code
_entity_poly.pdbx_strand_id
1 'polypeptide(L)'
;MIILDATSQRIEVVLPRNVTTNQLEWNTTYVDVTTSTYTPGSSLGATNNTTPEIIVDAPGVSTQRQVKLITVYNKDTVAQVVIIQKVTAGGTRVLCSIS
;
A
#
# COMPACT_ATOMS: atom_id res chain seq x y z
N MET A 1 -9.59 -5.67 -6.56
CA MET A 1 -8.28 -5.45 -7.21
C MET A 1 -8.06 -3.96 -7.39
N ILE A 2 -6.87 -3.49 -7.07
CA ILE A 2 -6.50 -2.09 -7.23
C ILE A 2 -5.51 -2.00 -8.39
N ILE A 3 -5.69 -1.02 -9.27
CA ILE A 3 -4.87 -0.89 -10.46
C ILE A 3 -4.05 0.40 -10.40
N LEU A 4 -2.73 0.26 -10.60
CA LEU A 4 -1.81 1.37 -10.78
C LEU A 4 -1.32 1.31 -12.23
N ASP A 5 -1.60 2.35 -13.00
CA ASP A 5 -1.31 2.36 -14.43
C ASP A 5 -0.49 3.59 -14.87
N ALA A 6 0.09 4.31 -13.94
CA ALA A 6 0.96 5.45 -14.22
C ALA A 6 2.13 5.49 -13.24
N THR A 7 3.25 6.03 -13.70
CA THR A 7 4.48 6.13 -12.89
C THR A 7 4.35 7.08 -11.70
N SER A 8 3.25 7.84 -11.62
CA SER A 8 2.94 8.74 -10.51
C SER A 8 2.02 8.13 -9.47
N GLN A 9 1.55 6.90 -9.65
CA GLN A 9 0.57 6.25 -8.77
C GLN A 9 1.24 5.25 -7.85
N ARG A 10 0.90 5.32 -6.56
CA ARG A 10 1.38 4.38 -5.56
C ARG A 10 0.33 4.18 -4.47
N ILE A 11 0.50 3.17 -3.63
CA ILE A 11 -0.35 2.92 -2.48
C ILE A 11 0.49 3.08 -1.22
N GLU A 12 -0.08 3.79 -0.24
CA GLU A 12 0.55 4.04 1.05
C GLU A 12 -0.35 3.57 2.17
N VAL A 13 0.27 3.21 3.30
CA VAL A 13 -0.41 2.98 4.57
C VAL A 13 0.02 4.07 5.55
N VAL A 14 -0.94 4.56 6.34
CA VAL A 14 -0.68 5.58 7.35
C VAL A 14 -1.59 5.31 8.55
N LEU A 15 -1.09 5.63 9.73
CA LEU A 15 -1.88 5.59 10.96
C LEU A 15 -2.27 7.02 11.34
N PRO A 16 -3.49 7.24 11.87
CA PRO A 16 -3.91 8.58 12.29
C PRO A 16 -3.24 9.03 13.58
N ARG A 17 -2.54 8.11 14.29
CA ARG A 17 -1.82 8.40 15.52
C ARG A 17 -0.66 7.43 15.69
N ASN A 18 0.28 7.75 16.56
CA ASN A 18 1.42 6.89 16.85
C ASN A 18 0.99 5.59 17.50
N VAL A 19 1.75 4.52 17.22
CA VAL A 19 1.57 3.24 17.93
C VAL A 19 1.97 3.37 19.40
N THR A 20 1.45 2.44 20.21
CA THR A 20 1.79 2.39 21.63
C THR A 20 3.10 1.66 21.86
N THR A 21 3.30 0.50 21.25
CA THR A 21 4.46 -0.36 21.49
C THR A 21 5.14 -0.80 20.18
N ASN A 22 4.37 -1.31 19.22
CA ASN A 22 4.91 -1.90 17.98
C ASN A 22 4.21 -1.32 16.76
N GLN A 23 4.98 -1.13 15.68
CA GLN A 23 4.41 -0.83 14.38
C GLN A 23 3.64 -2.04 13.85
N LEU A 24 2.61 -1.76 13.04
CA LEU A 24 1.86 -2.79 12.35
C LEU A 24 2.68 -3.31 11.17
N GLU A 25 2.53 -4.60 10.89
CA GLU A 25 3.23 -5.24 9.77
C GLU A 25 2.30 -5.39 8.57
N TRP A 26 2.77 -5.07 7.39
CA TRP A 26 1.98 -5.17 6.17
C TRP A 26 2.67 -6.05 5.13
N ASN A 27 1.86 -6.63 4.26
CA ASN A 27 2.33 -7.43 3.14
C ASN A 27 1.41 -7.18 1.95
N THR A 28 2.00 -7.02 0.77
CA THR A 28 1.24 -6.81 -0.47
C THR A 28 1.71 -7.78 -1.53
N THR A 29 0.78 -8.21 -2.37
CA THR A 29 1.07 -8.98 -3.58
C THR A 29 0.47 -8.29 -4.79
N TYR A 30 1.18 -8.31 -5.89
CA TYR A 30 0.75 -7.65 -7.11
C TYR A 30 1.27 -8.40 -8.33
N VAL A 31 0.76 -8.00 -9.49
CA VAL A 31 1.20 -8.50 -10.79
C VAL A 31 1.46 -7.31 -11.71
N ASP A 32 2.62 -7.29 -12.33
CA ASP A 32 2.93 -6.31 -13.38
C ASP A 32 2.56 -6.88 -14.74
N VAL A 33 1.73 -6.14 -15.46
CA VAL A 33 1.21 -6.53 -16.76
C VAL A 33 1.68 -5.53 -17.81
N THR A 34 2.30 -6.02 -18.86
CA THR A 34 2.62 -5.25 -20.04
C THR A 34 1.94 -5.89 -21.26
N THR A 35 2.19 -5.38 -22.45
CA THR A 35 1.63 -5.98 -23.68
C THR A 35 2.12 -7.40 -23.94
N SER A 36 3.22 -7.82 -23.30
CA SER A 36 3.87 -9.10 -23.59
C SER A 36 4.25 -9.90 -22.35
N THR A 37 4.10 -9.35 -21.13
CA THR A 37 4.56 -10.01 -19.91
C THR A 37 3.51 -9.94 -18.80
N TYR A 38 3.62 -10.90 -17.86
CA TYR A 38 2.79 -11.01 -16.68
C TYR A 38 3.72 -11.46 -15.54
N THR A 39 4.09 -10.54 -14.67
CA THR A 39 5.15 -10.78 -13.68
C THR A 39 4.63 -10.55 -12.27
N PRO A 40 4.43 -11.62 -11.47
CA PRO A 40 4.05 -11.46 -10.07
C PRO A 40 5.16 -10.87 -9.21
N GLY A 41 4.77 -10.14 -8.18
CA GLY A 41 5.69 -9.59 -7.20
C GLY A 41 5.05 -9.43 -5.84
N SER A 42 5.86 -9.12 -4.84
CA SER A 42 5.39 -8.89 -3.48
C SER A 42 6.27 -7.87 -2.78
N SER A 43 5.72 -7.28 -1.72
CA SER A 43 6.43 -6.35 -0.86
C SER A 43 5.95 -6.51 0.57
N LEU A 44 6.81 -6.26 1.54
CA LEU A 44 6.45 -6.34 2.95
C LEU A 44 7.22 -5.29 3.75
N GLY A 45 6.68 -4.94 4.91
CA GLY A 45 7.31 -3.95 5.78
C GLY A 45 6.45 -3.63 6.98
N ALA A 46 6.71 -2.49 7.59
CA ALA A 46 5.99 -2.02 8.77
C ALA A 46 5.50 -0.59 8.55
N THR A 47 4.44 -0.23 9.29
CA THR A 47 3.95 1.15 9.33
C THR A 47 4.97 2.07 9.99
N ASN A 48 4.78 3.37 9.86
CA ASN A 48 5.68 4.38 10.45
C ASN A 48 4.85 5.49 11.11
N ASN A 49 4.03 5.12 12.09
CA ASN A 49 3.19 6.07 12.84
C ASN A 49 2.34 6.91 11.88
N THR A 50 2.35 8.23 12.05
CA THR A 50 1.59 9.16 11.21
C THR A 50 2.30 9.52 9.90
N THR A 51 3.48 8.97 9.65
CA THR A 51 4.19 9.15 8.39
C THR A 51 3.74 8.09 7.38
N PRO A 52 3.23 8.47 6.20
CA PRO A 52 2.85 7.48 5.19
C PRO A 52 4.02 6.61 4.77
N GLU A 53 3.77 5.31 4.64
CA GLU A 53 4.74 4.33 4.17
C GLU A 53 4.26 3.73 2.86
N ILE A 54 5.13 3.69 1.85
CA ILE A 54 4.78 3.13 0.54
C ILE A 54 4.69 1.61 0.67
N ILE A 55 3.53 1.05 0.40
CA ILE A 55 3.31 -0.41 0.44
C ILE A 55 3.23 -1.03 -0.95
N VAL A 56 2.87 -0.27 -1.96
CA VAL A 56 2.98 -0.65 -3.36
C VAL A 56 3.57 0.53 -4.10
N ASP A 57 4.79 0.37 -4.58
CA ASP A 57 5.49 1.42 -5.32
C ASP A 57 4.89 1.60 -6.72
N ALA A 58 5.20 2.70 -7.36
CA ALA A 58 4.70 3.01 -8.69
C ALA A 58 5.21 2.00 -9.73
N PRO A 59 4.36 1.62 -10.69
CA PRO A 59 4.80 0.76 -11.77
C PRO A 59 5.75 1.50 -12.71
N GLY A 60 6.47 0.75 -13.52
CA GLY A 60 7.29 1.31 -14.58
C GLY A 60 6.46 1.86 -15.73
N VAL A 61 7.13 2.47 -16.69
CA VAL A 61 6.52 3.00 -17.91
C VAL A 61 5.85 1.86 -18.69
N SER A 62 4.67 2.12 -19.24
CA SER A 62 3.90 1.16 -20.06
C SER A 62 3.58 -0.13 -19.31
N THR A 63 3.47 -0.05 -18.00
CA THR A 63 3.19 -1.19 -17.11
C THR A 63 1.95 -0.89 -16.27
N GLN A 64 1.05 -1.87 -16.18
CA GLN A 64 -0.07 -1.85 -15.23
C GLN A 64 0.28 -2.76 -14.07
N ARG A 65 0.31 -2.20 -12.85
CA ARG A 65 0.49 -2.98 -11.64
C ARG A 65 -0.87 -3.27 -11.02
N GLN A 66 -1.25 -4.53 -11.00
CA GLN A 66 -2.51 -4.99 -10.43
C GLN A 66 -2.25 -5.49 -9.01
N VAL A 67 -2.74 -4.77 -8.02
CA VAL A 67 -2.57 -5.15 -6.61
C VAL A 67 -3.63 -6.19 -6.29
N LYS A 68 -3.20 -7.40 -5.91
CA LYS A 68 -4.08 -8.55 -5.69
C LYS A 68 -4.51 -8.67 -4.24
N LEU A 69 -3.61 -8.38 -3.30
CA LEU A 69 -3.88 -8.55 -1.88
C LEU A 69 -3.06 -7.57 -1.07
N ILE A 70 -3.69 -6.97 -0.07
CA ILE A 70 -3.04 -6.18 0.97
C ILE A 70 -3.44 -6.79 2.30
N THR A 71 -2.47 -7.16 3.12
CA THR A 71 -2.70 -7.60 4.49
C THR A 71 -1.99 -6.67 5.46
N VAL A 72 -2.65 -6.39 6.59
CA VAL A 72 -2.06 -5.62 7.68
C VAL A 72 -2.32 -6.37 8.96
N TYR A 73 -1.26 -6.69 9.67
CA TYR A 73 -1.32 -7.36 10.97
C TYR A 73 -1.08 -6.33 12.07
N ASN A 74 -2.03 -6.20 13.00
CA ASN A 74 -1.86 -5.32 14.14
C ASN A 74 -0.98 -6.02 15.20
N LYS A 75 0.29 -5.67 15.21
CA LYS A 75 1.27 -6.18 16.16
C LYS A 75 1.33 -5.31 17.44
N ASP A 76 0.64 -4.18 17.45
CA ASP A 76 0.60 -3.30 18.62
C ASP A 76 -0.20 -3.94 19.76
N THR A 77 -0.03 -3.39 20.96
CA THR A 77 -0.69 -3.89 22.18
C THR A 77 -2.12 -3.36 22.33
N VAL A 78 -2.54 -2.45 21.47
CA VAL A 78 -3.88 -1.85 21.48
C VAL A 78 -4.47 -1.86 20.08
N ALA A 79 -5.78 -1.67 19.98
CA ALA A 79 -6.45 -1.52 18.70
C ALA A 79 -5.92 -0.27 17.97
N GLN A 80 -5.71 -0.37 16.68
CA GLN A 80 -5.24 0.71 15.84
C GLN A 80 -6.16 0.90 14.62
N VAL A 81 -6.31 2.14 14.20
CA VAL A 81 -6.94 2.47 12.93
C VAL A 81 -5.88 2.47 11.83
N VAL A 82 -6.18 1.84 10.71
CA VAL A 82 -5.27 1.76 9.56
C VAL A 82 -5.94 2.44 8.38
N ILE A 83 -5.23 3.36 7.75
CA ILE A 83 -5.70 4.05 6.56
C ILE A 83 -4.83 3.61 5.38
N ILE A 84 -5.47 3.10 4.33
CA ILE A 84 -4.82 2.75 3.07
C ILE A 84 -5.28 3.75 2.01
N GLN A 85 -4.32 4.37 1.35
CA GLN A 85 -4.60 5.45 0.42
C GLN A 85 -3.85 5.27 -0.89
N LYS A 86 -4.45 5.74 -1.98
CA LYS A 86 -3.83 5.79 -3.30
C LYS A 86 -3.38 7.22 -3.58
N VAL A 87 -2.10 7.38 -3.90
CA VAL A 87 -1.53 8.67 -4.29
C VAL A 87 -1.40 8.70 -5.81
N THR A 88 -1.85 9.80 -6.41
CA THR A 88 -1.76 10.03 -7.85
C THR A 88 -1.18 11.41 -8.11
N ALA A 89 -0.89 11.74 -9.37
CA ALA A 89 -0.47 13.09 -9.75
C ALA A 89 -1.52 14.15 -9.38
N GLY A 90 -2.79 13.78 -9.35
CA GLY A 90 -3.89 14.68 -9.00
C GLY A 90 -4.20 14.76 -7.52
N GLY A 91 -3.52 14.01 -6.66
CA GLY A 91 -3.72 14.02 -5.22
C GLY A 91 -3.86 12.65 -4.59
N THR A 92 -4.21 12.62 -3.31
CA THR A 92 -4.34 11.41 -2.51
C THR A 92 -5.79 11.10 -2.25
N ARG A 93 -6.16 9.82 -2.38
CA ARG A 93 -7.50 9.31 -2.08
C ARG A 93 -7.42 8.16 -1.08
N VAL A 94 -8.25 8.21 -0.07
CA VAL A 94 -8.37 7.10 0.90
C VAL A 94 -9.13 5.96 0.22
N LEU A 95 -8.54 4.75 0.23
CA LEU A 95 -9.18 3.55 -0.29
C LEU A 95 -10.00 2.86 0.79
N CYS A 96 -9.46 2.75 2.00
CA CYS A 96 -10.19 2.21 3.13
C CYS A 96 -9.59 2.70 4.44
N SER A 97 -10.42 2.68 5.48
CA SER A 97 -10.02 2.94 6.86
C SER A 97 -10.59 1.80 7.70
N ILE A 98 -9.72 1.13 8.44
CA ILE A 98 -10.06 -0.06 9.22
C ILE A 98 -9.67 0.18 10.67
N SER A 99 -10.60 -0.09 11.58
CA SER A 99 -10.35 0.05 13.02
C SER A 99 -10.38 -1.29 13.74
#